data_91f984bfbd76dbb57bff5e9283fb89f3
#
_entry.id   91f984bfbd76dbb57bff5e9283fb89f3
#
_cell.length_a   1.000
_cell.length_b   1.000
_cell.length_c   1.000
_cell.angle_alpha   90.00
_cell.angle_beta   90.00
_cell.angle_gamma   90.00
#
_symmetry.space_group_name_H-M   'P 1'
#
loop_
_entity.id
_entity.type
_entity.pdbx_description
1 polymer ?
#
loop_
_entity_poly.entity_id
_entity_poly.type
_entity_poly.pdbx_seq_one_letter_code
_entity_poly.pdbx_strand_id
1 'polypeptide(L)'
;MNYKASPDEALKKLLEENEFPRPDDLSMNESVGHTVGRPFTVMMKHGSMTIEYFAPQEIDTQSPHKQDEIYVIIKGHATFYRDTEKASCKKGDILFVPAGMEHHFENFSDDFAVWVIFYGPDGGEKNV
;
A
#
# COMPACT_ATOMS: atom_id res chain seq x y z
N MET A 1 -20.14 -8.38 -2.53
CA MET A 1 -18.70 -8.28 -2.31
C MET A 1 -17.96 -8.61 -3.60
N ASN A 2 -16.97 -7.83 -3.95
CA ASN A 2 -16.14 -8.12 -5.12
C ASN A 2 -15.23 -9.33 -4.83
N TYR A 3 -15.16 -10.23 -5.76
CA TYR A 3 -14.26 -11.39 -5.68
C TYR A 3 -13.16 -11.33 -6.74
N LYS A 4 -13.14 -10.25 -7.51
CA LYS A 4 -12.15 -10.04 -8.57
C LYS A 4 -11.82 -8.56 -8.65
N ALA A 5 -10.55 -8.23 -8.77
CA ALA A 5 -10.09 -6.86 -8.98
C ALA A 5 -8.96 -6.88 -10.01
N SER A 6 -8.86 -5.81 -10.78
CA SER A 6 -7.77 -5.64 -11.73
C SER A 6 -7.01 -4.37 -11.42
N PRO A 7 -5.74 -4.25 -11.84
CA PRO A 7 -4.98 -3.01 -11.67
C PRO A 7 -5.65 -1.81 -12.34
N ASP A 8 -6.26 -1.99 -13.51
CA ASP A 8 -6.93 -0.88 -14.22
C ASP A 8 -8.14 -0.38 -13.45
N GLU A 9 -8.97 -1.30 -12.93
CA GLU A 9 -10.11 -0.93 -12.11
C GLU A 9 -9.67 -0.21 -10.83
N ALA A 10 -8.59 -0.71 -10.22
CA ALA A 10 -8.05 -0.14 -8.99
C ALA A 10 -7.51 1.26 -9.21
N LEU A 11 -6.77 1.48 -10.29
CA LEU A 11 -6.24 2.80 -10.63
C LEU A 11 -7.38 3.79 -10.88
N LYS A 12 -8.41 3.38 -11.61
CA LYS A 12 -9.57 4.22 -11.88
C LYS A 12 -10.24 4.63 -10.57
N LYS A 13 -10.47 3.67 -9.68
CA LYS A 13 -11.09 3.94 -8.38
C LYS A 13 -10.23 4.89 -7.54
N LEU A 14 -8.92 4.66 -7.51
CA LEU A 14 -7.99 5.52 -6.78
C LEU A 14 -8.04 6.96 -7.28
N LEU A 15 -8.04 7.16 -8.60
CA LEU A 15 -8.10 8.48 -9.20
C LEU A 15 -9.44 9.17 -8.90
N GLU A 16 -10.53 8.44 -8.96
CA GLU A 16 -11.86 8.98 -8.63
C GLU A 16 -11.94 9.40 -7.17
N GLU A 17 -11.40 8.60 -6.26
CA GLU A 17 -11.38 8.93 -4.82
C GLU A 17 -10.52 10.15 -4.54
N ASN A 18 -9.43 10.32 -5.26
CA ASN A 18 -8.54 11.48 -5.08
C ASN A 18 -9.07 12.75 -5.73
N GLU A 19 -9.94 12.64 -6.69
CA GLU A 19 -10.62 13.80 -7.29
C GLU A 19 -11.51 14.50 -6.27
N PHE A 20 -12.12 13.73 -5.36
CA PHE A 20 -12.98 14.25 -4.30
C PHE A 20 -12.50 13.68 -2.95
N PRO A 21 -11.31 14.14 -2.46
CA PRO A 21 -10.71 13.57 -1.25
C PRO A 21 -11.56 13.86 -0.01
N ARG A 22 -11.55 12.92 0.94
CA ARG A 22 -12.25 13.08 2.20
C ARG A 22 -11.49 14.07 3.10
N PRO A 23 -12.16 14.72 4.05
CA PRO A 23 -11.50 15.70 4.91
C PRO A 23 -10.26 15.20 5.65
N ASP A 24 -10.27 13.94 6.10
CA ASP A 24 -9.11 13.37 6.78
C ASP A 24 -7.92 13.13 5.84
N ASP A 25 -8.19 12.94 4.56
CA ASP A 25 -7.11 12.85 3.57
C ASP A 25 -6.45 14.21 3.37
N LEU A 26 -7.24 15.28 3.41
CA LEU A 26 -6.74 16.65 3.24
C LEU A 26 -5.85 17.10 4.40
N SER A 27 -6.22 16.75 5.62
CA SER A 27 -5.50 17.20 6.81
C SER A 27 -4.06 16.71 6.87
N MET A 28 -3.76 15.61 6.23
CA MET A 28 -2.43 15.03 6.24
C MET A 28 -1.40 15.83 5.44
N ASN A 29 -1.86 16.73 4.59
CA ASN A 29 -0.98 17.43 3.65
C ASN A 29 -0.97 18.94 3.80
N GLU A 30 -1.54 19.47 4.87
CA GLU A 30 -1.59 20.92 5.10
C GLU A 30 -0.21 21.54 5.14
N SER A 31 0.75 20.85 5.74
CA SER A 31 2.10 21.40 5.93
C SER A 31 2.86 21.61 4.62
N VAL A 32 2.46 20.95 3.54
CA VAL A 32 3.12 21.12 2.25
C VAL A 32 2.37 22.05 1.32
N GLY A 33 1.27 22.62 1.78
CA GLY A 33 0.55 23.66 1.06
C GLY A 33 -0.22 23.22 -0.17
N HIS A 34 -0.36 21.91 -0.38
CA HIS A 34 -1.19 21.39 -1.48
C HIS A 34 -1.83 20.09 -1.06
N THR A 35 -2.93 19.76 -1.73
CA THR A 35 -3.66 18.53 -1.48
C THR A 35 -3.04 17.40 -2.27
N VAL A 36 -2.62 16.35 -1.56
CA VAL A 36 -2.20 15.10 -2.16
C VAL A 36 -3.20 14.06 -1.69
N GLY A 37 -3.83 13.36 -2.59
CA GLY A 37 -4.80 12.33 -2.24
C GLY A 37 -4.12 11.12 -1.60
N ARG A 38 -4.93 10.19 -1.16
CA ARG A 38 -4.43 8.93 -0.62
C ARG A 38 -3.70 8.15 -1.72
N PRO A 39 -2.58 7.49 -1.40
CA PRO A 39 -1.87 6.67 -2.38
C PRO A 39 -2.49 5.28 -2.56
N PHE A 40 -3.59 4.96 -1.87
CA PHE A 40 -4.18 3.62 -1.89
C PHE A 40 -5.70 3.66 -1.97
N THR A 41 -6.27 2.54 -2.40
CA THR A 41 -7.72 2.32 -2.33
C THR A 41 -8.00 0.87 -1.95
N VAL A 42 -9.03 0.67 -1.14
CA VAL A 42 -9.44 -0.66 -0.71
C VAL A 42 -10.27 -1.32 -1.80
N MET A 43 -9.85 -2.50 -2.24
CA MET A 43 -10.54 -3.23 -3.32
C MET A 43 -11.43 -4.35 -2.79
N MET A 44 -11.05 -5.04 -1.72
CA MET A 44 -11.89 -6.07 -1.13
C MET A 44 -11.57 -6.30 0.33
N LYS A 45 -12.56 -6.79 1.07
CA LYS A 45 -12.45 -7.13 2.49
C LYS A 45 -13.20 -8.42 2.75
N HIS A 46 -12.65 -9.26 3.62
CA HIS A 46 -13.34 -10.45 4.08
C HIS A 46 -12.73 -10.89 5.41
N GLY A 47 -13.51 -10.84 6.50
CA GLY A 47 -12.98 -11.15 7.82
C GLY A 47 -11.81 -10.24 8.16
N SER A 48 -10.67 -10.82 8.54
CA SER A 48 -9.47 -10.07 8.85
C SER A 48 -8.72 -9.59 7.60
N MET A 49 -9.05 -10.14 6.42
CA MET A 49 -8.34 -9.81 5.18
C MET A 49 -8.81 -8.50 4.57
N THR A 50 -7.86 -7.67 4.17
CA THR A 50 -8.10 -6.48 3.35
C THR A 50 -7.10 -6.48 2.21
N ILE A 51 -7.58 -6.24 0.99
CA ILE A 51 -6.70 -6.08 -0.17
C ILE A 51 -6.84 -4.66 -0.69
N GLU A 52 -5.70 -3.99 -0.79
CA GLU A 52 -5.60 -2.61 -1.27
C GLU A 52 -4.72 -2.54 -2.51
N TYR A 53 -4.99 -1.54 -3.35
CA TYR A 53 -4.09 -1.13 -4.40
C TYR A 53 -3.31 0.08 -3.87
N PHE A 54 -1.99 0.02 -3.93
CA PHE A 54 -1.12 1.07 -3.40
C PHE A 54 -0.19 1.55 -4.51
N ALA A 55 -0.22 2.86 -4.77
CA ALA A 55 0.59 3.49 -5.80
C ALA A 55 1.15 4.81 -5.26
N PRO A 56 2.27 4.76 -4.50
CA PRO A 56 2.84 5.95 -3.91
C PRO A 56 3.34 6.92 -4.97
N GLN A 57 3.22 8.22 -4.67
CA GLN A 57 3.71 9.29 -5.53
C GLN A 57 4.71 10.10 -4.74
N GLU A 58 5.86 10.41 -5.33
CA GLU A 58 6.94 11.20 -4.74
C GLU A 58 7.61 10.55 -3.54
N ILE A 59 6.88 10.29 -2.47
CA ILE A 59 7.43 9.72 -1.24
C ILE A 59 6.44 8.74 -0.63
N ASP A 60 6.98 7.70 0.01
CA ASP A 60 6.20 6.72 0.77
C ASP A 60 6.41 6.99 2.26
N THR A 61 5.35 7.40 2.94
CA THR A 61 5.38 7.78 4.36
C THR A 61 4.62 6.79 5.25
N GLN A 62 4.62 5.53 4.88
CA GLN A 62 3.88 4.50 5.64
C GLN A 62 4.34 4.40 7.09
N SER A 63 3.36 4.10 7.96
CA SER A 63 3.62 3.71 9.35
C SER A 63 3.51 2.19 9.46
N PRO A 64 4.12 1.58 10.50
CA PRO A 64 3.93 0.15 10.74
C PRO A 64 2.47 -0.20 10.90
N HIS A 65 2.08 -1.38 10.43
CA HIS A 65 0.70 -1.85 10.49
C HIS A 65 0.50 -2.87 11.60
N LYS A 66 -0.74 -3.00 12.06
CA LYS A 66 -1.07 -3.92 13.17
C LYS A 66 -1.15 -5.37 12.74
N GLN A 67 -1.38 -5.62 11.47
CA GLN A 67 -1.51 -6.96 10.90
C GLN A 67 -0.26 -7.32 10.09
N ASP A 68 -0.09 -8.61 9.83
CA ASP A 68 0.87 -9.07 8.84
C ASP A 68 0.43 -8.61 7.47
N GLU A 69 1.38 -8.37 6.56
CA GLU A 69 1.04 -7.94 5.22
C GLU A 69 1.95 -8.53 4.16
N ILE A 70 1.39 -8.67 2.97
CA ILE A 70 2.09 -9.14 1.79
C ILE A 70 1.94 -8.10 0.69
N TYR A 71 3.03 -7.76 0.03
CA TYR A 71 3.01 -6.95 -1.19
C TYR A 71 3.20 -7.83 -2.39
N VAL A 72 2.43 -7.59 -3.43
CA VAL A 72 2.64 -8.17 -4.76
C VAL A 72 2.89 -7.02 -5.72
N ILE A 73 4.09 -6.95 -6.29
CA ILE A 73 4.43 -5.86 -7.18
C ILE A 73 3.74 -6.06 -8.52
N ILE A 74 2.91 -5.09 -8.94
CA ILE A 74 2.09 -5.17 -10.16
C ILE A 74 2.80 -4.52 -11.34
N LYS A 75 3.41 -3.34 -11.10
CA LYS A 75 4.04 -2.53 -12.13
C LYS A 75 5.27 -1.84 -11.58
N GLY A 76 6.24 -1.60 -12.46
CA GLY A 76 7.40 -0.79 -12.10
C GLY A 76 8.41 -1.50 -11.22
N HIS A 77 9.21 -0.68 -10.55
CA HIS A 77 10.29 -1.16 -9.68
C HIS A 77 10.55 -0.16 -8.56
N ALA A 78 11.20 -0.63 -7.51
CA ALA A 78 11.53 0.20 -6.35
C ALA A 78 12.62 -0.45 -5.52
N THR A 79 13.10 0.27 -4.51
CA THR A 79 13.90 -0.31 -3.44
C THR A 79 12.98 -0.45 -2.23
N PHE A 80 12.91 -1.64 -1.67
CA PHE A 80 12.09 -1.92 -0.49
C PHE A 80 12.96 -1.95 0.75
N TYR A 81 12.54 -1.22 1.78
CA TYR A 81 13.21 -1.19 3.09
C TYR A 81 12.31 -1.85 4.12
N ARG A 82 12.88 -2.77 4.89
CA ARG A 82 12.18 -3.48 5.95
C ARG A 82 13.12 -3.58 7.14
N ASP A 83 12.84 -2.84 8.20
CA ASP A 83 13.70 -2.71 9.37
C ASP A 83 15.11 -2.25 8.92
N THR A 84 16.14 -3.07 9.10
CA THR A 84 17.51 -2.74 8.68
C THR A 84 17.88 -3.33 7.32
N GLU A 85 16.97 -4.05 6.69
CA GLU A 85 17.21 -4.73 5.42
C GLU A 85 16.70 -3.92 4.24
N LYS A 86 17.31 -4.10 3.08
CA LYS A 86 16.78 -3.52 1.85
C LYS A 86 16.94 -4.49 0.69
N ALA A 87 16.03 -4.40 -0.26
CA ALA A 87 16.05 -5.23 -1.46
C ALA A 87 15.47 -4.47 -2.64
N SER A 88 16.02 -4.68 -3.82
CA SER A 88 15.37 -4.17 -5.03
C SER A 88 14.18 -5.09 -5.35
N CYS A 89 13.11 -4.50 -5.87
CA CYS A 89 11.91 -5.24 -6.23
C CYS A 89 11.33 -4.74 -7.54
N LYS A 90 10.60 -5.60 -8.22
CA LYS A 90 10.02 -5.30 -9.54
C LYS A 90 8.77 -6.12 -9.74
N LYS A 91 8.07 -5.83 -10.83
CA LYS A 91 6.85 -6.55 -11.22
C LYS A 91 7.01 -8.06 -11.04
N GLY A 92 6.06 -8.66 -10.33
CA GLY A 92 6.01 -10.10 -10.07
C GLY A 92 6.61 -10.53 -8.75
N ASP A 93 7.36 -9.66 -8.08
CA ASP A 93 7.94 -9.99 -6.78
C ASP A 93 6.89 -9.93 -5.67
N ILE A 94 7.11 -10.77 -4.65
CA ILE A 94 6.29 -10.81 -3.45
C ILE A 94 7.17 -10.45 -2.25
N LEU A 95 6.66 -9.58 -1.38
CA LEU A 95 7.38 -9.15 -0.19
C LEU A 95 6.51 -9.38 1.03
N PHE A 96 7.11 -9.80 2.13
CA PHE A 96 6.39 -10.03 3.39
C PHE A 96 6.86 -9.07 4.47
N VAL A 97 5.91 -8.50 5.22
CA VAL A 97 6.19 -7.62 6.36
C VAL A 97 5.36 -8.09 7.55
N PRO A 98 6.03 -8.55 8.62
CA PRO A 98 5.28 -8.91 9.84
C PRO A 98 4.70 -7.68 10.52
N ALA A 99 3.63 -7.87 11.29
CA ALA A 99 2.99 -6.81 12.04
C ALA A 99 3.98 -6.01 12.88
N GLY A 100 3.83 -4.69 12.89
CA GLY A 100 4.65 -3.81 13.71
C GLY A 100 6.03 -3.46 13.17
N MET A 101 6.43 -4.05 12.05
CA MET A 101 7.75 -3.79 11.47
C MET A 101 7.74 -2.54 10.60
N GLU A 102 8.72 -1.67 10.79
CA GLU A 102 8.89 -0.49 9.95
C GLU A 102 9.28 -0.91 8.54
N HIS A 103 8.68 -0.25 7.55
CA HIS A 103 8.91 -0.56 6.15
C HIS A 103 8.47 0.61 5.27
N HIS A 104 9.08 0.70 4.10
CA HIS A 104 8.68 1.69 3.09
C HIS A 104 9.38 1.38 1.76
N PHE A 105 8.91 2.02 0.70
CA PHE A 105 9.55 1.97 -0.61
C PHE A 105 10.26 3.28 -0.89
N GLU A 106 11.40 3.20 -1.59
CA GLU A 106 12.13 4.36 -2.10
C GLU A 106 12.52 4.11 -3.55
N ASN A 107 12.86 5.19 -4.24
CA ASN A 107 13.34 5.14 -5.64
C ASN A 107 12.40 4.36 -6.54
N PHE A 108 11.11 4.52 -6.34
CA PHE A 108 10.12 3.83 -7.15
C PHE A 108 9.86 4.55 -8.47
N SER A 109 9.61 3.76 -9.53
CA SER A 109 9.29 4.29 -10.85
C SER A 109 7.93 4.98 -10.81
N ASP A 110 7.67 5.85 -11.78
CA ASP A 110 6.43 6.64 -11.84
C ASP A 110 5.17 5.76 -11.93
N ASP A 111 5.31 4.58 -12.53
CA ASP A 111 4.19 3.64 -12.67
C ASP A 111 4.12 2.61 -11.56
N PHE A 112 4.96 2.71 -10.54
CA PHE A 112 5.04 1.72 -9.46
C PHE A 112 3.70 1.52 -8.77
N ALA A 113 3.24 0.27 -8.70
CA ALA A 113 1.99 -0.09 -8.04
C ALA A 113 2.07 -1.51 -7.51
N VAL A 114 1.41 -1.73 -6.38
CA VAL A 114 1.41 -3.02 -5.70
C VAL A 114 0.02 -3.35 -5.20
N TRP A 115 -0.28 -4.66 -5.08
CA TRP A 115 -1.35 -5.13 -4.23
C TRP A 115 -0.79 -5.24 -2.81
N VAL A 116 -1.57 -4.81 -1.84
CA VAL A 116 -1.25 -4.97 -0.42
C VAL A 116 -2.33 -5.85 0.19
N ILE A 117 -1.91 -6.96 0.80
CA ILE A 117 -2.82 -7.89 1.45
C ILE A 117 -2.53 -7.88 2.94
N PHE A 118 -3.47 -7.37 3.72
CA PHE A 118 -3.43 -7.46 5.18
C PHE A 118 -4.26 -8.66 5.61
N TYR A 119 -3.78 -9.42 6.59
CA TYR A 119 -4.49 -10.60 7.04
C TYR A 119 -4.13 -10.95 8.49
N GLY A 120 -4.98 -11.75 9.10
CA GLY A 120 -4.72 -12.28 10.44
C GLY A 120 -5.05 -11.30 11.56
N PRO A 121 -4.71 -11.66 12.80
CA PRO A 121 -5.03 -10.83 13.96
C PRO A 121 -4.11 -9.63 14.10
N ASP A 122 -4.57 -8.62 14.87
CA ASP A 122 -3.70 -7.53 15.30
C ASP A 122 -2.54 -8.13 16.12
N GLY A 123 -1.35 -7.64 15.85
CA GLY A 123 -0.14 -8.19 16.46
C GLY A 123 0.52 -9.29 15.61
N GLY A 124 -0.15 -9.74 14.56
CA GLY A 124 0.38 -10.73 13.64
C GLY A 124 0.07 -12.17 14.01
N GLU A 125 0.25 -13.06 13.05
CA GLU A 125 0.10 -14.50 13.25
C GLU A 125 1.25 -15.01 14.12
N LYS A 126 0.99 -16.04 14.90
CA LYS A 126 2.03 -16.69 15.73
C LYS A 126 2.67 -17.83 14.95
N ASN A 127 3.98 -17.90 15.06
CA ASN A 127 4.72 -19.07 14.58
C ASN A 127 4.50 -20.22 15.57
N VAL A 128 4.10 -21.35 15.07
CA VAL A 128 3.80 -22.53 15.88
C VAL A 128 4.81 -23.62 15.62
#